data_ba167ba5d3ecd15d20ebd3150516c46d
#
_entry.id   ba167ba5d3ecd15d20ebd3150516c46d
#
_cell.length_a   1.000
_cell.length_b   1.000
_cell.length_c   1.000
_cell.angle_alpha   90.00
_cell.angle_beta   90.00
_cell.angle_gamma   90.00
#
_symmetry.space_group_name_H-M   'P 1'
#
loop_
_entity.id
_entity.type
_entity.pdbx_description
1 polymer ?
#
loop_
_entity_poly.entity_id
_entity_poly.type
_entity_poly.pdbx_seq_one_letter_code
_entity_poly.pdbx_strand_id
1 'polypeptide(L)'
;MSSNKYKVLVVQGLHEQGLKMLKNRTDIEFNVLMSDDENEILEAAKDVSGITVRTAKISSKIIEAANKLQVVSRHGVGYDSIDLVSLNNKKIPLTIAAHSNMISVSEQAMFFLLALSKNVFYYDDFTRKGDWTNRWDVKAWDLAQKNILVIGFGRIGSNFVKRALAFDMNVYVYDPYVEKEKVKISGAIPVDNISENLQKMDAVTLHCPKNDETTD
;
A
#
# COMPACT_ATOMS: atom_id res chain seq x y z
N MET A 1 28.95 14.35 -30.47
CA MET A 1 29.18 14.13 -29.03
C MET A 1 28.17 13.09 -28.57
N SER A 2 28.63 11.89 -28.22
CA SER A 2 27.74 10.84 -27.67
C SER A 2 27.28 11.32 -26.29
N SER A 3 26.03 11.77 -26.18
CA SER A 3 25.47 12.10 -24.88
C SER A 3 25.37 10.78 -24.09
N ASN A 4 26.10 10.69 -23.01
CA ASN A 4 26.08 9.54 -22.11
C ASN A 4 24.65 9.44 -21.53
N LYS A 5 23.84 8.50 -22.03
CA LYS A 5 22.46 8.33 -21.58
C LYS A 5 22.45 7.68 -20.20
N TYR A 6 21.51 8.09 -19.36
CA TYR A 6 21.22 7.41 -18.09
C TYR A 6 20.54 6.08 -18.37
N LYS A 7 21.08 5.00 -17.84
CA LYS A 7 20.50 3.67 -17.96
C LYS A 7 19.54 3.41 -16.81
N VAL A 8 18.32 3.01 -17.11
CA VAL A 8 17.29 2.70 -16.12
C VAL A 8 16.84 1.25 -16.25
N LEU A 9 16.90 0.52 -15.16
CA LEU A 9 16.32 -0.83 -15.05
C LEU A 9 14.90 -0.72 -14.51
N VAL A 10 13.95 -1.26 -15.28
CA VAL A 10 12.53 -1.35 -14.90
C VAL A 10 12.24 -2.77 -14.46
N VAL A 11 12.18 -3.01 -13.16
CA VAL A 11 11.94 -4.33 -12.58
C VAL A 11 10.44 -4.58 -12.44
N GLN A 12 9.95 -5.69 -12.97
CA GLN A 12 8.54 -6.12 -12.99
C GLN A 12 7.61 -5.20 -13.83
N GLY A 13 8.20 -4.42 -14.73
CA GLY A 13 7.46 -3.58 -15.66
C GLY A 13 6.79 -2.34 -15.04
N LEU A 14 6.26 -1.52 -15.92
CA LEU A 14 5.44 -0.32 -15.60
C LEU A 14 4.20 -0.32 -16.48
N HIS A 15 3.20 0.46 -16.06
CA HIS A 15 2.04 0.76 -16.92
C HIS A 15 2.53 1.46 -18.21
N GLU A 16 1.80 1.26 -19.32
CA GLU A 16 2.16 1.81 -20.65
C GLU A 16 2.47 3.32 -20.64
N GLN A 17 1.69 4.10 -19.87
CA GLN A 17 1.95 5.53 -19.71
C GLN A 17 3.32 5.82 -19.10
N GLY A 18 3.74 5.05 -18.09
CA GLY A 18 5.06 5.18 -17.48
C GLY A 18 6.18 4.82 -18.47
N LEU A 19 6.01 3.73 -19.22
CA LEU A 19 6.96 3.35 -20.29
C LEU A 19 7.01 4.42 -21.38
N LYS A 20 5.88 5.02 -21.76
CA LYS A 20 5.83 6.11 -22.74
C LYS A 20 6.58 7.35 -22.25
N MET A 21 6.48 7.66 -20.94
CA MET A 21 7.26 8.77 -20.36
C MET A 21 8.76 8.51 -20.47
N LEU A 22 9.23 7.31 -20.19
CA LEU A 22 10.65 6.94 -20.35
C LEU A 22 11.08 6.98 -21.83
N LYS A 23 10.27 6.45 -22.75
CA LYS A 23 10.52 6.47 -24.20
C LYS A 23 10.65 7.88 -24.78
N ASN A 24 9.93 8.85 -24.23
CA ASN A 24 9.94 10.24 -24.70
C ASN A 24 11.20 11.00 -24.22
N ARG A 25 12.00 10.43 -23.34
CA ARG A 25 13.26 11.02 -22.86
C ARG A 25 14.41 10.65 -23.80
N THR A 26 15.11 11.64 -24.29
CA THR A 26 16.28 11.45 -25.18
C THR A 26 17.56 11.10 -24.44
N ASP A 27 17.61 11.43 -23.16
CA ASP A 27 18.72 11.24 -22.23
C ASP A 27 18.65 9.96 -21.41
N ILE A 28 17.56 9.17 -21.59
CA ILE A 28 17.35 7.89 -20.88
C ILE A 28 17.36 6.74 -21.90
N GLU A 29 18.04 5.67 -21.51
CA GLU A 29 17.92 4.33 -22.08
C GLU A 29 17.39 3.42 -20.98
N PHE A 30 16.40 2.57 -21.26
CA PHE A 30 15.86 1.68 -20.25
C PHE A 30 15.69 0.25 -20.74
N ASN A 31 15.84 -0.70 -19.82
CA ASN A 31 15.55 -2.11 -20.01
C ASN A 31 14.44 -2.55 -19.06
N VAL A 32 13.55 -3.42 -19.51
CA VAL A 32 12.46 -3.99 -18.71
C VAL A 32 12.80 -5.44 -18.39
N LEU A 33 12.94 -5.74 -17.12
CA LEU A 33 13.14 -7.08 -16.58
C LEU A 33 11.84 -7.55 -15.93
N MET A 34 11.18 -8.55 -16.51
CA MET A 34 9.92 -9.12 -16.01
C MET A 34 10.15 -10.27 -15.01
N SER A 35 11.12 -10.09 -14.11
CA SER A 35 11.50 -11.08 -13.10
C SER A 35 11.60 -10.45 -11.73
N ASP A 36 11.48 -11.26 -10.68
CA ASP A 36 11.77 -10.92 -9.28
C ASP A 36 12.94 -11.73 -8.70
N ASP A 37 13.60 -12.52 -9.55
CA ASP A 37 14.81 -13.26 -9.15
C ASP A 37 15.96 -12.30 -8.82
N GLU A 38 16.54 -12.48 -7.63
CA GLU A 38 17.59 -11.60 -7.11
C GLU A 38 18.84 -11.59 -7.99
N ASN A 39 19.22 -12.76 -8.57
CA ASN A 39 20.44 -12.86 -9.38
C ASN A 39 20.25 -12.20 -10.74
N GLU A 40 19.07 -12.35 -11.36
CA GLU A 40 18.75 -11.69 -12.62
C GLU A 40 18.73 -10.17 -12.45
N ILE A 41 18.14 -9.66 -11.35
CA ILE A 41 18.13 -8.23 -11.03
C ILE A 41 19.56 -7.74 -10.78
N LEU A 42 20.36 -8.49 -10.02
CA LEU A 42 21.76 -8.13 -9.74
C LEU A 42 22.58 -8.00 -11.02
N GLU A 43 22.48 -8.95 -11.93
CA GLU A 43 23.20 -8.91 -13.21
C GLU A 43 22.76 -7.69 -14.05
N ALA A 44 21.45 -7.45 -14.14
CA ALA A 44 20.90 -6.33 -14.91
C ALA A 44 21.19 -4.96 -14.28
N ALA A 45 21.48 -4.90 -12.98
CA ALA A 45 21.71 -3.65 -12.23
C ALA A 45 23.16 -3.12 -12.31
N LYS A 46 24.12 -3.92 -12.74
CA LYS A 46 25.56 -3.58 -12.66
C LYS A 46 25.96 -2.24 -13.29
N ASP A 47 25.30 -1.83 -14.37
CA ASP A 47 25.69 -0.63 -15.16
C ASP A 47 24.52 0.37 -15.30
N VAL A 48 23.61 0.42 -14.31
CA VAL A 48 22.45 1.31 -14.37
C VAL A 48 22.59 2.52 -13.46
N SER A 49 21.98 3.62 -13.88
CA SER A 49 21.92 4.88 -13.12
C SER A 49 20.65 4.96 -12.26
N GLY A 50 19.62 4.22 -12.60
CA GLY A 50 18.36 4.19 -11.87
C GLY A 50 17.68 2.84 -11.91
N ILE A 51 16.99 2.48 -10.83
CA ILE A 51 16.16 1.29 -10.76
C ILE A 51 14.74 1.74 -10.40
N THR A 52 13.74 1.31 -11.17
CA THR A 52 12.35 1.37 -10.75
C THR A 52 11.84 -0.05 -10.50
N VAL A 53 11.13 -0.25 -9.38
CA VAL A 53 10.73 -1.57 -8.91
C VAL A 53 9.30 -1.56 -8.36
N ARG A 54 8.56 -2.65 -8.55
CA ARG A 54 7.22 -2.83 -7.95
C ARG A 54 7.32 -3.49 -6.58
N THR A 55 7.47 -4.80 -6.53
CA THR A 55 7.44 -5.60 -5.29
C THR A 55 8.69 -6.45 -5.09
N ALA A 56 9.53 -6.59 -6.12
CA ALA A 56 10.77 -7.35 -6.03
C ALA A 56 11.70 -6.77 -4.95
N LYS A 57 12.49 -7.64 -4.36
CA LYS A 57 13.47 -7.25 -3.35
C LYS A 57 14.67 -6.56 -4.00
N ILE A 58 15.02 -5.38 -3.51
CA ILE A 58 16.26 -4.70 -3.83
C ILE A 58 17.18 -4.80 -2.61
N SER A 59 17.96 -5.88 -2.59
CA SER A 59 18.85 -6.20 -1.47
C SER A 59 20.14 -5.36 -1.48
N SER A 60 20.88 -5.42 -0.38
CA SER A 60 22.22 -4.83 -0.27
C SER A 60 23.14 -5.28 -1.40
N LYS A 61 23.09 -6.58 -1.79
CA LYS A 61 23.92 -7.12 -2.87
C LYS A 61 23.68 -6.41 -4.21
N ILE A 62 22.41 -6.16 -4.56
CA ILE A 62 22.03 -5.46 -5.78
C ILE A 62 22.52 -4.02 -5.73
N ILE A 63 22.30 -3.32 -4.60
CA ILE A 63 22.72 -1.93 -4.41
C ILE A 63 24.23 -1.80 -4.46
N GLU A 64 24.96 -2.74 -3.88
CA GLU A 64 26.43 -2.75 -3.88
C GLU A 64 26.99 -3.01 -5.27
N ALA A 65 26.41 -3.93 -6.04
CA ALA A 65 26.83 -4.25 -7.39
C ALA A 65 26.55 -3.11 -8.39
N ALA A 66 25.55 -2.28 -8.13
CA ALA A 66 25.17 -1.18 -9.00
C ALA A 66 26.04 0.08 -8.77
N ASN A 67 27.24 0.07 -9.33
CA ASN A 67 28.26 1.11 -9.08
C ASN A 67 27.89 2.51 -9.59
N LYS A 68 26.97 2.62 -10.55
CA LYS A 68 26.52 3.90 -11.14
C LYS A 68 25.14 4.32 -10.64
N LEU A 69 24.55 3.58 -9.70
CA LEU A 69 23.19 3.82 -9.20
C LEU A 69 23.10 5.17 -8.49
N GLN A 70 22.16 5.99 -8.92
CA GLN A 70 21.91 7.34 -8.41
C GLN A 70 20.54 7.47 -7.76
N VAL A 71 19.59 6.61 -8.10
CA VAL A 71 18.23 6.66 -7.57
C VAL A 71 17.55 5.29 -7.64
N VAL A 72 16.79 4.97 -6.60
CA VAL A 72 15.81 3.87 -6.62
C VAL A 72 14.41 4.48 -6.54
N SER A 73 13.52 4.05 -7.42
CA SER A 73 12.12 4.51 -7.46
C SER A 73 11.18 3.34 -7.24
N ARG A 74 10.48 3.34 -6.12
CA ARG A 74 9.49 2.33 -5.81
C ARG A 74 8.14 2.69 -6.45
N HIS A 75 7.65 1.86 -7.36
CA HIS A 75 6.33 2.00 -7.98
C HIS A 75 5.24 1.52 -7.01
N GLY A 76 4.99 2.30 -5.98
CA GLY A 76 4.04 2.09 -4.90
C GLY A 76 4.43 2.81 -3.62
N VAL A 77 3.75 2.52 -2.51
CA VAL A 77 3.91 3.24 -1.23
C VAL A 77 4.85 2.51 -0.27
N GLY A 78 4.66 1.20 -0.07
CA GLY A 78 5.49 0.40 0.83
C GLY A 78 6.89 0.18 0.25
N TYR A 79 7.91 0.18 1.06
CA TYR A 79 9.32 0.04 0.66
C TYR A 79 10.10 -0.95 1.53
N ASP A 80 9.41 -1.81 2.24
CA ASP A 80 9.94 -2.87 3.10
C ASP A 80 10.78 -3.91 2.34
N SER A 81 10.60 -4.03 1.02
CA SER A 81 11.42 -4.88 0.14
C SER A 81 12.74 -4.23 -0.30
N ILE A 82 13.05 -3.01 0.13
CA ILE A 82 14.24 -2.25 -0.31
C ILE A 82 15.19 -2.05 0.88
N ASP A 83 16.46 -2.38 0.70
CA ASP A 83 17.49 -2.21 1.73
C ASP A 83 17.86 -0.73 1.91
N LEU A 84 17.25 -0.09 2.89
CA LEU A 84 17.47 1.32 3.19
C LEU A 84 18.86 1.59 3.77
N VAL A 85 19.45 0.62 4.47
CA VAL A 85 20.77 0.80 5.08
C VAL A 85 21.83 0.99 4.00
N SER A 86 21.82 0.12 3.00
CA SER A 86 22.75 0.21 1.87
C SER A 86 22.51 1.48 1.02
N LEU A 87 21.26 1.88 0.79
CA LEU A 87 20.95 3.14 0.09
C LEU A 87 21.50 4.35 0.86
N ASN A 88 21.27 4.41 2.17
CA ASN A 88 21.75 5.50 3.01
C ASN A 88 23.27 5.57 3.05
N ASN A 89 23.96 4.44 3.18
CA ASN A 89 25.44 4.38 3.17
C ASN A 89 26.00 4.92 1.85
N LYS A 90 25.37 4.63 0.72
CA LYS A 90 25.76 5.14 -0.60
C LYS A 90 25.17 6.51 -0.93
N LYS A 91 24.35 7.09 -0.07
CA LYS A 91 23.62 8.36 -0.27
C LYS A 91 22.75 8.35 -1.54
N ILE A 92 22.13 7.21 -1.83
CA ILE A 92 21.24 7.02 -2.97
C ILE A 92 19.79 7.29 -2.50
N PRO A 93 19.10 8.29 -3.08
CA PRO A 93 17.73 8.58 -2.72
C PRO A 93 16.77 7.48 -3.16
N LEU A 94 15.78 7.18 -2.28
CA LEU A 94 14.61 6.38 -2.59
C LEU A 94 13.41 7.31 -2.83
N THR A 95 12.72 7.12 -3.94
CA THR A 95 11.43 7.78 -4.22
C THR A 95 10.29 6.78 -4.19
N ILE A 96 9.13 7.21 -3.73
CA ILE A 96 7.92 6.38 -3.63
C ILE A 96 6.73 7.07 -4.28
N ALA A 97 5.75 6.30 -4.76
CA ALA A 97 4.51 6.82 -5.32
C ALA A 97 3.45 7.03 -4.22
N ALA A 98 3.75 7.94 -3.28
CA ALA A 98 3.07 8.08 -1.98
C ALA A 98 1.55 8.36 -2.06
N HIS A 99 1.05 8.91 -3.18
CA HIS A 99 -0.35 9.30 -3.34
C HIS A 99 -1.12 8.45 -4.36
N SER A 100 -0.45 7.52 -5.05
CA SER A 100 -1.01 6.84 -6.22
C SER A 100 -2.17 5.89 -5.93
N ASN A 101 -2.19 5.26 -4.75
CA ASN A 101 -3.14 4.19 -4.42
C ASN A 101 -3.99 4.45 -3.16
N MET A 102 -3.87 5.62 -2.53
CA MET A 102 -4.54 5.88 -1.25
C MET A 102 -6.07 5.75 -1.32
N ILE A 103 -6.66 6.17 -2.44
CA ILE A 103 -8.10 6.03 -2.67
C ILE A 103 -8.46 4.56 -2.90
N SER A 104 -7.78 3.91 -3.84
CA SER A 104 -8.05 2.51 -4.20
C SER A 104 -7.93 1.57 -3.01
N VAL A 105 -6.91 1.74 -2.16
CA VAL A 105 -6.73 0.89 -0.97
C VAL A 105 -7.81 1.17 0.08
N SER A 106 -8.20 2.44 0.29
CA SER A 106 -9.27 2.76 1.22
C SER A 106 -10.63 2.25 0.74
N GLU A 107 -10.88 2.25 -0.56
CA GLU A 107 -12.10 1.67 -1.16
C GLU A 107 -12.09 0.14 -1.07
N GLN A 108 -10.95 -0.50 -1.31
CA GLN A 108 -10.80 -1.94 -1.15
C GLN A 108 -11.04 -2.37 0.30
N ALA A 109 -10.56 -1.60 1.29
CA ALA A 109 -10.84 -1.87 2.70
C ALA A 109 -12.33 -1.74 3.03
N MET A 110 -13.02 -0.73 2.49
CA MET A 110 -14.48 -0.60 2.61
C MET A 110 -15.22 -1.76 1.94
N PHE A 111 -14.77 -2.18 0.76
CA PHE A 111 -15.34 -3.35 0.09
C PHE A 111 -15.22 -4.60 0.96
N PHE A 112 -14.06 -4.86 1.55
CA PHE A 112 -13.89 -6.01 2.45
C PHE A 112 -14.80 -5.93 3.67
N LEU A 113 -14.94 -4.76 4.29
CA LEU A 113 -15.83 -4.55 5.41
C LEU A 113 -17.29 -4.82 5.02
N LEU A 114 -17.75 -4.30 3.88
CA LEU A 114 -19.07 -4.56 3.33
C LEU A 114 -19.28 -6.04 2.98
N ALA A 115 -18.28 -6.66 2.35
CA ALA A 115 -18.36 -8.08 1.98
C ALA A 115 -18.51 -8.99 3.22
N LEU A 116 -17.80 -8.67 4.29
CA LEU A 116 -17.91 -9.38 5.57
C LEU A 116 -19.25 -9.12 6.22
N SER A 117 -19.67 -7.86 6.36
CA SER A 117 -20.91 -7.49 7.04
C SER A 117 -22.15 -7.99 6.31
N LYS A 118 -22.15 -8.01 5.00
CA LYS A 118 -23.27 -8.49 4.16
C LYS A 118 -23.15 -9.97 3.81
N ASN A 119 -22.09 -10.66 4.27
CA ASN A 119 -21.85 -12.07 3.97
C ASN A 119 -21.97 -12.40 2.47
N VAL A 120 -21.34 -11.55 1.65
CA VAL A 120 -21.54 -11.45 0.20
C VAL A 120 -21.38 -12.80 -0.49
N PHE A 121 -20.30 -13.55 -0.19
CA PHE A 121 -20.02 -14.83 -0.87
C PHE A 121 -21.07 -15.89 -0.58
N TYR A 122 -21.63 -15.89 0.64
CA TYR A 122 -22.71 -16.78 1.01
C TYR A 122 -23.97 -16.49 0.19
N TYR A 123 -24.41 -15.23 0.14
CA TYR A 123 -25.63 -14.86 -0.59
C TYR A 123 -25.43 -14.87 -2.11
N ASP A 124 -24.25 -14.57 -2.63
CA ASP A 124 -23.96 -14.69 -4.07
C ASP A 124 -24.13 -16.13 -4.55
N ASP A 125 -23.61 -17.12 -3.80
CA ASP A 125 -23.73 -18.54 -4.16
C ASP A 125 -25.20 -19.00 -4.23
N PHE A 126 -26.01 -18.65 -3.23
CA PHE A 126 -27.46 -18.96 -3.23
C PHE A 126 -28.18 -18.27 -4.38
N THR A 127 -27.89 -17.00 -4.61
CA THR A 127 -28.53 -16.24 -5.68
C THR A 127 -28.22 -16.85 -7.05
N ARG A 128 -26.98 -17.26 -7.30
CA ARG A 128 -26.59 -17.93 -8.55
C ARG A 128 -27.24 -19.28 -8.76
N LYS A 129 -27.51 -20.00 -7.68
CA LYS A 129 -28.21 -21.30 -7.71
C LYS A 129 -29.74 -21.17 -7.82
N GLY A 130 -30.27 -19.94 -7.74
CA GLY A 130 -31.72 -19.70 -7.69
C GLY A 130 -32.40 -20.25 -6.40
N ASP A 131 -31.60 -20.44 -5.34
CA ASP A 131 -32.08 -20.95 -4.07
C ASP A 131 -32.47 -19.80 -3.14
N TRP A 132 -33.76 -19.68 -2.85
CA TRP A 132 -34.31 -18.66 -1.97
C TRP A 132 -34.68 -19.21 -0.59
N THR A 133 -34.41 -20.47 -0.30
CA THR A 133 -34.80 -21.12 0.97
C THR A 133 -34.11 -20.52 2.18
N ASN A 134 -32.84 -20.04 1.99
CA ASN A 134 -32.02 -19.49 3.05
C ASN A 134 -32.18 -17.97 3.28
N ARG A 135 -33.15 -17.32 2.62
CA ARG A 135 -33.41 -15.88 2.78
C ARG A 135 -33.74 -15.46 4.22
N TRP A 136 -34.19 -16.40 5.04
CA TRP A 136 -34.53 -16.19 6.44
C TRP A 136 -33.37 -16.48 7.42
N ASP A 137 -32.29 -17.11 6.94
CA ASP A 137 -31.07 -17.33 7.70
C ASP A 137 -30.21 -16.08 7.64
N VAL A 138 -30.62 -15.04 8.38
CA VAL A 138 -29.98 -13.72 8.30
C VAL A 138 -28.64 -13.75 9.00
N LYS A 139 -27.56 -13.79 8.21
CA LYS A 139 -26.16 -13.70 8.68
C LYS A 139 -25.53 -12.33 8.40
N ALA A 140 -26.22 -11.47 7.68
CA ALA A 140 -25.79 -10.12 7.37
C ALA A 140 -26.14 -9.15 8.51
N TRP A 141 -25.31 -8.11 8.66
CA TRP A 141 -25.52 -7.01 9.60
C TRP A 141 -25.21 -5.66 8.95
N ASP A 142 -25.72 -4.57 9.54
CA ASP A 142 -25.53 -3.22 9.02
C ASP A 142 -24.31 -2.56 9.65
N LEU A 143 -23.63 -1.71 8.88
CA LEU A 143 -22.48 -0.94 9.36
C LEU A 143 -22.88 0.24 10.25
N ALA A 144 -24.08 0.78 10.05
CA ALA A 144 -24.59 1.92 10.82
C ALA A 144 -24.52 1.65 12.33
N GLN A 145 -23.97 2.61 13.08
CA GLN A 145 -23.78 2.57 14.53
C GLN A 145 -22.83 1.48 15.06
N LYS A 146 -22.17 0.74 14.15
CA LYS A 146 -21.12 -0.21 14.51
C LYS A 146 -19.81 0.47 14.80
N ASN A 147 -19.05 -0.08 15.73
CA ASN A 147 -17.77 0.44 16.16
C ASN A 147 -16.64 -0.15 15.31
N ILE A 148 -15.82 0.70 14.71
CA ILE A 148 -14.62 0.26 13.98
C ILE A 148 -13.38 0.95 14.54
N LEU A 149 -12.32 0.15 14.80
CA LEU A 149 -11.01 0.66 15.15
C LEU A 149 -10.13 0.74 13.89
N VAL A 150 -9.65 1.93 13.61
CA VAL A 150 -8.69 2.23 12.54
C VAL A 150 -7.32 2.42 13.18
N ILE A 151 -6.38 1.54 12.85
CA ILE A 151 -5.00 1.62 13.33
C ILE A 151 -4.15 2.23 12.22
N GLY A 152 -3.68 3.47 12.43
CA GLY A 152 -3.00 4.31 11.47
C GLY A 152 -3.92 5.33 10.79
N PHE A 153 -3.64 6.62 10.98
CA PHE A 153 -4.40 7.76 10.43
C PHE A 153 -3.59 8.54 9.38
N GLY A 154 -2.80 7.78 8.60
CA GLY A 154 -2.08 8.31 7.44
C GLY A 154 -2.99 8.58 6.24
N ARG A 155 -2.40 8.63 5.03
CA ARG A 155 -3.12 8.91 3.79
C ARG A 155 -4.25 7.93 3.50
N ILE A 156 -4.03 6.64 3.74
CA ILE A 156 -5.03 5.58 3.51
C ILE A 156 -6.07 5.60 4.63
N GLY A 157 -5.62 5.54 5.90
CA GLY A 157 -6.51 5.48 7.05
C GLY A 157 -7.48 6.67 7.14
N SER A 158 -7.01 7.90 6.90
CA SER A 158 -7.90 9.07 6.88
C SER A 158 -8.94 9.02 5.75
N ASN A 159 -8.57 8.50 4.58
CA ASN A 159 -9.52 8.28 3.49
C ASN A 159 -10.53 7.16 3.80
N PHE A 160 -10.11 6.12 4.52
CA PHE A 160 -11.02 5.08 5.01
C PHE A 160 -11.98 5.64 6.06
N VAL A 161 -11.49 6.39 7.05
CA VAL A 161 -12.30 7.04 8.09
C VAL A 161 -13.42 7.87 7.50
N LYS A 162 -13.13 8.71 6.49
CA LYS A 162 -14.14 9.50 5.77
C LYS A 162 -15.27 8.63 5.20
N ARG A 163 -14.94 7.46 4.68
CA ARG A 163 -15.91 6.51 4.11
C ARG A 163 -16.72 5.80 5.19
N ALA A 164 -16.07 5.34 6.24
CA ALA A 164 -16.72 4.67 7.36
C ALA A 164 -17.74 5.59 8.08
N LEU A 165 -17.38 6.86 8.28
CA LEU A 165 -18.31 7.87 8.82
C LEU A 165 -19.52 8.09 7.91
N ALA A 166 -19.37 8.05 6.59
CA ALA A 166 -20.47 8.17 5.65
C ALA A 166 -21.43 6.94 5.66
N PHE A 167 -21.01 5.83 6.29
CA PHE A 167 -21.85 4.69 6.60
C PHE A 167 -22.40 4.72 8.04
N ASP A 168 -22.40 5.91 8.68
CA ASP A 168 -22.88 6.15 10.04
C ASP A 168 -22.21 5.26 11.10
N MET A 169 -20.97 4.85 10.88
CA MET A 169 -20.18 4.08 11.85
C MET A 169 -19.62 4.98 12.96
N ASN A 170 -19.43 4.42 14.15
CA ASN A 170 -18.61 5.01 15.20
C ASN A 170 -17.14 4.65 14.92
N VAL A 171 -16.35 5.61 14.48
CA VAL A 171 -14.97 5.38 14.05
C VAL A 171 -13.99 5.78 15.14
N TYR A 172 -13.28 4.80 15.68
CA TYR A 172 -12.20 4.98 16.65
C TYR A 172 -10.86 4.92 15.92
N VAL A 173 -9.93 5.82 16.27
CA VAL A 173 -8.63 5.92 15.59
C VAL A 173 -7.50 5.84 16.61
N TYR A 174 -6.59 4.92 16.38
CA TYR A 174 -5.30 4.86 17.04
C TYR A 174 -4.18 5.24 16.07
N ASP A 175 -3.43 6.27 16.39
CA ASP A 175 -2.20 6.66 15.68
C ASP A 175 -1.31 7.43 16.67
N PRO A 176 -0.11 6.91 17.04
CA PRO A 176 0.75 7.54 18.03
C PRO A 176 1.47 8.80 17.49
N TYR A 177 1.45 9.04 16.18
CA TYR A 177 2.17 10.13 15.52
C TYR A 177 1.26 11.28 15.06
N VAL A 178 -0.05 11.10 15.14
CA VAL A 178 -1.03 12.09 14.69
C VAL A 178 -1.68 12.77 15.89
N GLU A 179 -1.75 14.10 15.87
CA GLU A 179 -2.42 14.87 16.89
C GLU A 179 -3.90 14.49 17.00
N LYS A 180 -4.38 14.24 18.22
CA LYS A 180 -5.77 13.86 18.50
C LYS A 180 -6.79 14.85 17.94
N GLU A 181 -6.45 16.13 17.94
CA GLU A 181 -7.33 17.18 17.41
C GLU A 181 -7.59 17.00 15.91
N LYS A 182 -6.58 16.58 15.14
CA LYS A 182 -6.75 16.27 13.72
C LYS A 182 -7.72 15.11 13.48
N VAL A 183 -7.67 14.09 14.35
CA VAL A 183 -8.61 12.96 14.33
C VAL A 183 -10.03 13.44 14.65
N LYS A 184 -10.22 14.26 15.71
CA LYS A 184 -11.53 14.81 16.09
C LYS A 184 -12.14 15.69 15.00
N ILE A 185 -11.35 16.54 14.36
CA ILE A 185 -11.80 17.38 13.24
C ILE A 185 -12.34 16.55 12.08
N SER A 186 -11.83 15.33 11.87
CA SER A 186 -12.37 14.41 10.86
C SER A 186 -13.72 13.78 11.23
N GLY A 187 -14.20 13.96 12.46
CA GLY A 187 -15.40 13.34 13.01
C GLY A 187 -15.16 12.00 13.71
N ALA A 188 -13.91 11.53 13.78
CA ALA A 188 -13.56 10.27 14.44
C ALA A 188 -13.13 10.49 15.92
N ILE A 189 -13.11 9.40 16.68
CA ILE A 189 -12.79 9.38 18.11
C ILE A 189 -11.34 8.88 18.28
N PRO A 190 -10.41 9.73 18.74
CA PRO A 190 -9.03 9.29 19.00
C PRO A 190 -8.99 8.42 20.26
N VAL A 191 -8.20 7.33 20.20
CA VAL A 191 -7.94 6.44 21.34
C VAL A 191 -6.44 6.34 21.62
N ASP A 192 -6.10 6.15 22.89
CA ASP A 192 -4.72 6.07 23.37
C ASP A 192 -4.19 4.64 23.46
N ASN A 193 -5.09 3.68 23.54
CA ASN A 193 -4.73 2.29 23.78
C ASN A 193 -5.64 1.37 22.94
N ILE A 194 -5.01 0.53 22.14
CA ILE A 194 -5.70 -0.46 21.29
C ILE A 194 -6.43 -1.48 22.17
N SER A 195 -5.74 -2.08 23.14
CA SER A 195 -6.25 -3.19 23.94
C SER A 195 -7.48 -2.85 24.76
N GLU A 196 -7.54 -1.62 25.32
CA GLU A 196 -8.68 -1.16 26.10
C GLU A 196 -9.97 -0.98 25.28
N ASN A 197 -9.81 -0.83 23.99
CA ASN A 197 -10.92 -0.55 23.08
C ASN A 197 -11.36 -1.77 22.26
N LEU A 198 -10.48 -2.77 22.07
CA LEU A 198 -10.75 -3.93 21.20
C LEU A 198 -12.07 -4.65 21.52
N GLN A 199 -12.38 -4.85 22.79
CA GLN A 199 -13.60 -5.57 23.21
C GLN A 199 -14.91 -4.87 22.82
N LYS A 200 -14.85 -3.59 22.48
CA LYS A 200 -16.02 -2.78 22.08
C LYS A 200 -16.16 -2.66 20.56
N MET A 201 -15.21 -3.19 19.81
CA MET A 201 -15.14 -3.04 18.35
C MET A 201 -15.83 -4.19 17.65
N ASP A 202 -16.65 -3.86 16.66
CA ASP A 202 -17.26 -4.82 15.74
C ASP A 202 -16.27 -5.17 14.60
N ALA A 203 -15.35 -4.27 14.28
CA ALA A 203 -14.32 -4.46 13.25
C ALA A 203 -13.03 -3.70 13.57
N VAL A 204 -11.92 -4.19 13.00
CA VAL A 204 -10.60 -3.52 13.06
C VAL A 204 -10.02 -3.46 11.66
N THR A 205 -9.38 -2.35 11.31
CA THR A 205 -8.67 -2.19 10.05
C THR A 205 -7.29 -1.58 10.26
N LEU A 206 -6.29 -2.14 9.57
CA LEU A 206 -4.88 -1.76 9.72
C LEU A 206 -4.43 -0.93 8.52
N HIS A 207 -3.91 0.27 8.77
CA HIS A 207 -3.36 1.21 7.79
C HIS A 207 -2.01 1.78 8.23
N CYS A 208 -1.35 1.13 9.18
CA CYS A 208 0.01 1.43 9.63
C CYS A 208 1.06 0.75 8.73
N PRO A 209 2.30 1.26 8.66
CA PRO A 209 3.40 0.57 8.00
C PRO A 209 3.81 -0.68 8.80
N LYS A 210 4.45 -1.65 8.13
CA LYS A 210 5.13 -2.76 8.79
C LYS A 210 6.54 -2.32 9.19
N ASN A 211 6.81 -2.25 10.48
CA ASN A 211 8.11 -1.93 11.07
C ASN A 211 8.26 -2.64 12.44
N ASP A 212 9.35 -2.39 13.15
CA ASP A 212 9.63 -3.03 14.45
C ASP A 212 8.58 -2.70 15.53
N GLU A 213 7.88 -1.55 15.42
CA GLU A 213 6.82 -1.15 16.37
C GLU A 213 5.47 -1.81 16.07
N THR A 214 5.26 -2.29 14.84
CA THR A 214 3.99 -2.84 14.36
C THR A 214 4.05 -4.32 14.00
N THR A 215 5.21 -4.94 14.21
CA THR A 215 5.44 -6.38 14.02
C THR A 215 5.66 -7.02 15.38
N ASP A 216 4.93 -8.11 15.68
CA ASP A 216 5.08 -8.90 16.90
C ASP A 216 6.41 -9.67 16.93
#